data_599d34a64ab22785128637864d194518
#
_entry.id   599d34a64ab22785128637864d194518
#
_cell.length_a   1.000
_cell.length_b   1.000
_cell.length_c   1.000
_cell.angle_alpha   90.00
_cell.angle_beta   90.00
_cell.angle_gamma   90.00
#
_symmetry.space_group_name_H-M   'P 1'
#
loop_
_entity.id
_entity.type
_entity.pdbx_description
1 polymer ?
#
loop_
_entity_poly.entity_id
_entity_poly.type
_entity_poly.pdbx_seq_one_letter_code
_entity_poly.pdbx_strand_id
1 'polypeptide(L)'
;MTACHEPKRSIWQQIFTKNMLLCVYTGFCSGLPLFVLIQLMPAWLTSANLDIKTIAAFTLTSLPYTWKFLWAALLDRYFPPFLGRRKSWIFISQIGLLVILASFGLFDPVKDISIIVTLSVLLAFLSATQDIVVDAFRREILSDNELGLGNSIHVNAYRIAGLIPGGLSLFLADHYAWDTVFLITAAFLVPCLFVTLIAAEPNHKPIDRTKPFYMAFVDPFKEFFTRKGVAGAIGLILFIFLYKLGDSLATTLQTKFILDMGFTKSHIAGIVKMTSLWCSIGGGIIGGVAMLKLGVNRALWLFGFVQLITILGFAYLASFGHFPTESIGATELWKLGLVMAGEYLGVGLGTAAFVAFMARETNPAYTAMQLAIFTSLSALPSKMLGAYTGHLVEMMGYYQFFWLCFFIGIPGMLMLFKVAPWGQAE
;
A
#
# COMPACT_ATOMS: atom_id res chain seq x y z
N MET A 1 32.45 -6.59 31.47
CA MET A 1 31.21 -5.85 31.20
C MET A 1 30.15 -6.89 30.93
N THR A 2 29.32 -7.20 31.90
CA THR A 2 28.23 -8.18 31.81
C THR A 2 27.11 -7.57 30.95
N ALA A 3 26.87 -8.13 29.77
CA ALA A 3 25.71 -7.78 28.96
C ALA A 3 24.44 -8.10 29.76
N CYS A 4 23.71 -7.07 30.19
CA CYS A 4 22.34 -7.23 30.69
C CYS A 4 21.49 -7.87 29.60
N HIS A 5 21.21 -9.16 29.75
CA HIS A 5 20.16 -9.81 28.98
C HIS A 5 18.83 -9.23 29.44
N GLU A 6 18.30 -8.25 28.69
CA GLU A 6 16.88 -7.90 28.85
C GLU A 6 16.03 -9.16 28.64
N PRO A 7 15.06 -9.45 29.51
CA PRO A 7 14.21 -10.62 29.37
C PRO A 7 13.46 -10.51 28.04
N LYS A 8 13.53 -11.53 27.19
CA LYS A 8 12.81 -11.60 25.92
C LYS A 8 11.33 -11.40 26.19
N ARG A 9 10.79 -10.24 25.83
CA ARG A 9 9.35 -9.94 25.93
C ARG A 9 8.55 -11.02 25.18
N SER A 10 7.43 -11.44 25.75
CA SER A 10 6.52 -12.36 25.06
C SER A 10 5.99 -11.72 23.77
N ILE A 11 5.59 -12.54 22.77
CA ILE A 11 5.04 -12.03 21.51
C ILE A 11 3.83 -11.11 21.77
N TRP A 12 2.96 -11.48 22.71
CA TRP A 12 1.82 -10.65 23.10
C TRP A 12 2.22 -9.29 23.66
N GLN A 13 3.27 -9.23 24.49
CA GLN A 13 3.80 -7.97 25.02
C GLN A 13 4.44 -7.09 23.93
N GLN A 14 4.90 -7.68 22.84
CA GLN A 14 5.42 -6.94 21.68
C GLN A 14 4.29 -6.40 20.79
N ILE A 15 3.19 -7.15 20.61
CA ILE A 15 2.04 -6.76 19.81
C ILE A 15 1.24 -5.61 20.46
N PHE A 16 1.03 -5.66 21.79
CA PHE A 16 0.22 -4.68 22.51
C PHE A 16 1.07 -3.55 23.11
N THR A 17 1.91 -2.93 22.30
CA THR A 17 2.67 -1.73 22.68
C THR A 17 2.00 -0.45 22.17
N LYS A 18 2.33 0.70 22.78
CA LYS A 18 1.87 2.01 22.32
C LYS A 18 2.25 2.25 20.85
N ASN A 19 3.47 1.85 20.44
CA ASN A 19 3.94 2.00 19.08
C ASN A 19 3.11 1.16 18.08
N MET A 20 2.72 -0.06 18.46
CA MET A 20 1.89 -0.92 17.62
C MET A 20 0.47 -0.37 17.47
N LEU A 21 -0.11 0.20 18.53
CA LEU A 21 -1.41 0.91 18.45
C LEU A 21 -1.31 2.14 17.54
N LEU A 22 -0.21 2.89 17.60
CA LEU A 22 0.05 3.98 16.66
C LEU A 22 0.21 3.47 15.22
N CYS A 23 0.70 2.26 15.00
CA CYS A 23 0.74 1.65 13.67
C CYS A 23 -0.67 1.32 13.13
N VAL A 24 -1.60 0.88 13.99
CA VAL A 24 -3.03 0.72 13.61
C VAL A 24 -3.61 2.06 13.17
N TYR A 25 -3.43 3.09 13.98
CA TYR A 25 -3.88 4.45 13.67
C TYR A 25 -3.30 4.95 12.35
N THR A 26 -1.98 4.84 12.14
CA THR A 26 -1.32 5.31 10.92
C THR A 26 -1.81 4.59 9.67
N GLY A 27 -2.05 3.28 9.76
CA GLY A 27 -2.61 2.50 8.65
C GLY A 27 -4.04 2.91 8.31
N PHE A 28 -4.87 3.06 9.34
CA PHE A 28 -6.27 3.41 9.16
C PHE A 28 -6.45 4.79 8.53
N CYS A 29 -5.78 5.82 9.05
CA CYS A 29 -5.91 7.19 8.55
C CYS A 29 -5.30 7.37 7.14
N SER A 30 -4.30 6.57 6.78
CA SER A 30 -3.71 6.56 5.43
C SER A 30 -4.62 5.84 4.42
N GLY A 31 -5.23 4.71 4.80
CA GLY A 31 -6.05 3.90 3.90
C GLY A 31 -7.39 4.52 3.54
N LEU A 32 -8.11 5.07 4.52
CA LEU A 32 -9.50 5.50 4.35
C LEU A 32 -9.69 6.49 3.17
N PRO A 33 -8.92 7.59 3.04
CA PRO A 33 -9.14 8.55 1.94
C PRO A 33 -8.83 7.96 0.56
N LEU A 34 -7.81 7.09 0.45
CA LEU A 34 -7.52 6.45 -0.83
C LEU A 34 -8.65 5.53 -1.26
N PHE A 35 -9.19 4.72 -0.33
CA PHE A 35 -10.28 3.81 -0.66
C PHE A 35 -11.59 4.56 -0.95
N VAL A 36 -11.80 5.76 -0.43
CA VAL A 36 -12.89 6.64 -0.89
C VAL A 36 -12.71 6.95 -2.38
N LEU A 37 -11.53 7.37 -2.82
CA LEU A 37 -11.26 7.70 -4.23
C LEU A 37 -11.42 6.51 -5.18
N ILE A 38 -10.99 5.31 -4.77
CA ILE A 38 -10.95 4.16 -5.68
C ILE A 38 -12.14 3.21 -5.56
N GLN A 39 -12.98 3.36 -4.53
CA GLN A 39 -14.16 2.50 -4.32
C GLN A 39 -15.46 3.30 -4.21
N LEU A 40 -15.56 4.26 -3.30
CA LEU A 40 -16.79 4.99 -3.04
C LEU A 40 -17.12 5.98 -4.16
N MET A 41 -16.14 6.76 -4.61
CA MET A 41 -16.35 7.76 -5.68
C MET A 41 -16.81 7.14 -7.00
N PRO A 42 -16.18 6.07 -7.54
CA PRO A 42 -16.69 5.42 -8.74
C PRO A 42 -18.11 4.87 -8.58
N ALA A 43 -18.46 4.32 -7.41
CA ALA A 43 -19.79 3.83 -7.12
C ALA A 43 -20.83 4.96 -7.11
N TRP A 44 -20.53 6.09 -6.47
CA TRP A 44 -21.39 7.28 -6.46
C TRP A 44 -21.61 7.82 -7.86
N LEU A 45 -20.54 8.02 -8.66
CA LEU A 45 -20.64 8.50 -10.03
C LEU A 45 -21.42 7.53 -10.93
N THR A 46 -21.28 6.22 -10.71
CA THR A 46 -22.06 5.20 -11.43
C THR A 46 -23.54 5.27 -11.06
N SER A 47 -23.86 5.47 -9.78
CA SER A 47 -25.26 5.59 -9.33
C SER A 47 -25.96 6.84 -9.90
N ALA A 48 -25.19 7.85 -10.26
CA ALA A 48 -25.65 9.06 -10.93
C ALA A 48 -25.76 8.93 -12.47
N ASN A 49 -25.54 7.71 -13.02
CA ASN A 49 -25.58 7.40 -14.46
C ASN A 49 -24.59 8.20 -15.31
N LEU A 50 -23.42 8.57 -14.76
CA LEU A 50 -22.36 9.15 -15.57
C LEU A 50 -21.79 8.11 -16.56
N ASP A 51 -21.31 8.59 -17.70
CA ASP A 51 -20.74 7.75 -18.72
C ASP A 51 -19.43 7.06 -18.25
N ILE A 52 -19.17 5.87 -18.75
CA ILE A 52 -18.02 5.05 -18.33
C ILE A 52 -16.67 5.71 -18.62
N LYS A 53 -16.61 6.59 -19.64
CA LYS A 53 -15.37 7.32 -19.99
C LYS A 53 -15.03 8.34 -18.93
N THR A 54 -16.03 9.09 -18.42
CA THR A 54 -15.87 10.03 -17.31
C THR A 54 -15.44 9.31 -16.04
N ILE A 55 -16.07 8.17 -15.70
CA ILE A 55 -15.69 7.38 -14.53
C ILE A 55 -14.25 6.83 -14.67
N ALA A 56 -13.88 6.36 -15.87
CA ALA A 56 -12.52 5.90 -16.13
C ALA A 56 -11.48 7.04 -16.02
N ALA A 57 -11.80 8.23 -16.57
CA ALA A 57 -10.93 9.40 -16.46
C ALA A 57 -10.77 9.87 -15.00
N PHE A 58 -11.76 9.62 -14.16
CA PHE A 58 -11.71 9.94 -12.73
C PHE A 58 -10.57 9.23 -11.99
N THR A 59 -10.09 8.09 -12.47
CA THR A 59 -8.92 7.39 -11.91
C THR A 59 -7.64 8.25 -11.93
N LEU A 60 -7.57 9.22 -12.86
CA LEU A 60 -6.44 10.16 -12.95
C LEU A 60 -6.35 11.09 -11.74
N THR A 61 -7.44 11.28 -10.99
CA THR A 61 -7.41 12.07 -9.74
C THR A 61 -6.45 11.51 -8.70
N SER A 62 -6.09 10.22 -8.80
CA SER A 62 -5.12 9.55 -7.92
C SER A 62 -3.64 9.77 -8.29
N LEU A 63 -3.34 10.52 -9.36
CA LEU A 63 -1.96 10.82 -9.78
C LEU A 63 -1.07 11.40 -8.66
N PRO A 64 -1.55 12.24 -7.72
CA PRO A 64 -0.72 12.75 -6.63
C PRO A 64 -0.02 11.65 -5.83
N TYR A 65 -0.62 10.49 -5.63
CA TYR A 65 0.03 9.37 -4.93
C TYR A 65 1.28 8.84 -5.64
N THR A 66 1.31 8.91 -6.97
CA THR A 66 2.48 8.47 -7.75
C THR A 66 3.61 9.49 -7.71
N TRP A 67 3.25 10.78 -7.69
CA TRP A 67 4.20 11.89 -7.76
C TRP A 67 4.52 12.51 -6.40
N LYS A 68 4.08 11.88 -5.30
CA LYS A 68 4.22 12.41 -3.93
C LYS A 68 5.66 12.73 -3.53
N PHE A 69 6.65 12.05 -4.12
CA PHE A 69 8.06 12.33 -3.87
C PHE A 69 8.49 13.74 -4.30
N LEU A 70 7.79 14.39 -5.24
CA LEU A 70 8.11 15.74 -5.71
C LEU A 70 8.02 16.80 -4.61
N TRP A 71 7.14 16.62 -3.61
CA TRP A 71 7.02 17.57 -2.50
C TRP A 71 7.39 17.00 -1.14
N ALA A 72 7.74 15.71 -1.07
CA ALA A 72 8.12 15.07 0.19
C ALA A 72 9.30 15.77 0.90
N ALA A 73 10.27 16.28 0.13
CA ALA A 73 11.41 17.03 0.65
C ALA A 73 11.00 18.32 1.39
N LEU A 74 9.88 18.94 0.97
CA LEU A 74 9.35 20.14 1.61
C LEU A 74 8.82 19.82 3.00
N LEU A 75 8.17 18.66 3.16
CA LEU A 75 7.58 18.21 4.43
C LEU A 75 8.67 17.80 5.44
N ASP A 76 9.84 17.40 4.95
CA ASP A 76 11.00 17.17 5.81
C ASP A 76 11.58 18.50 6.34
N ARG A 77 11.60 19.53 5.50
CA ARG A 77 12.28 20.80 5.80
C ARG A 77 11.39 21.84 6.48
N TYR A 78 10.16 21.98 6.02
CA TYR A 78 9.23 23.00 6.50
C TYR A 78 8.08 22.37 7.26
N PHE A 79 7.80 22.89 8.43
CA PHE A 79 6.67 22.43 9.25
C PHE A 79 6.12 23.59 10.08
N PRO A 80 4.81 23.62 10.30
CA PRO A 80 4.19 24.58 11.22
C PRO A 80 4.62 24.29 12.66
N PRO A 81 4.86 25.33 13.50
CA PRO A 81 5.51 25.16 14.81
C PRO A 81 4.58 24.73 15.95
N PHE A 82 3.32 24.35 15.70
CA PHE A 82 2.33 24.17 16.77
C PHE A 82 2.24 22.75 17.37
N LEU A 83 2.49 21.67 16.61
CA LEU A 83 2.43 20.29 17.11
C LEU A 83 3.73 19.49 16.89
N GLY A 84 4.74 20.11 16.28
CA GLY A 84 5.98 19.44 15.90
C GLY A 84 6.09 19.14 14.40
N ARG A 85 7.19 18.50 13.99
CA ARG A 85 7.55 18.31 12.59
C ARG A 85 6.55 17.44 11.84
N ARG A 86 6.19 16.28 12.39
CA ARG A 86 5.31 15.30 11.74
C ARG A 86 3.83 15.56 12.04
N LYS A 87 3.52 15.74 13.30
CA LYS A 87 2.13 15.88 13.74
C LYS A 87 1.43 17.09 13.15
N SER A 88 2.12 18.21 12.95
CA SER A 88 1.50 19.41 12.35
C SER A 88 0.99 19.14 10.93
N TRP A 89 1.78 18.47 10.10
CA TRP A 89 1.37 18.10 8.75
C TRP A 89 0.25 17.06 8.73
N ILE A 90 0.36 16.02 9.60
CA ILE A 90 -0.70 15.01 9.75
C ILE A 90 -2.02 15.70 10.12
N PHE A 91 -2.01 16.58 11.11
CA PHE A 91 -3.19 17.26 11.62
C PHE A 91 -3.83 18.15 10.56
N ILE A 92 -3.05 18.99 9.87
CA ILE A 92 -3.55 19.85 8.79
C ILE A 92 -4.17 19.02 7.67
N SER A 93 -3.47 17.97 7.24
CA SER A 93 -3.98 17.07 6.20
C SER A 93 -5.28 16.41 6.62
N GLN A 94 -5.39 15.92 7.86
CA GLN A 94 -6.60 15.27 8.39
C GLN A 94 -7.80 16.23 8.44
N ILE A 95 -7.60 17.49 8.85
CA ILE A 95 -8.68 18.49 8.82
C ILE A 95 -9.13 18.74 7.38
N GLY A 96 -8.18 18.93 6.45
CA GLY A 96 -8.51 19.14 5.05
C GLY A 96 -9.25 17.94 4.43
N LEU A 97 -8.79 16.73 4.73
CA LEU A 97 -9.45 15.49 4.29
C LEU A 97 -10.86 15.36 4.86
N LEU A 98 -11.05 15.63 6.14
CA LEU A 98 -12.37 15.59 6.79
C LEU A 98 -13.34 16.58 6.15
N VAL A 99 -12.91 17.83 5.93
CA VAL A 99 -13.74 18.87 5.31
C VAL A 99 -14.10 18.49 3.88
N ILE A 100 -13.14 18.04 3.07
CA ILE A 100 -13.41 17.67 1.67
C ILE A 100 -14.34 16.45 1.61
N LEU A 101 -14.08 15.40 2.40
CA LEU A 101 -14.94 14.22 2.43
C LEU A 101 -16.38 14.57 2.83
N ALA A 102 -16.55 15.38 3.87
CA ALA A 102 -17.87 15.83 4.30
C ALA A 102 -18.58 16.70 3.26
N SER A 103 -17.82 17.43 2.42
CA SER A 103 -18.39 18.33 1.42
C SER A 103 -18.88 17.65 0.15
N PHE A 104 -18.42 16.43 -0.20
CA PHE A 104 -18.81 15.77 -1.45
C PHE A 104 -20.33 15.63 -1.60
N GLY A 105 -21.02 15.28 -0.53
CA GLY A 105 -22.47 15.11 -0.54
C GLY A 105 -23.29 16.38 -0.82
N LEU A 106 -22.65 17.56 -0.78
CA LEU A 106 -23.30 18.84 -1.07
C LEU A 106 -23.42 19.14 -2.57
N PHE A 107 -22.74 18.36 -3.43
CA PHE A 107 -22.66 18.59 -4.86
C PHE A 107 -23.45 17.55 -5.65
N ASP A 108 -24.04 18.02 -6.76
CA ASP A 108 -24.70 17.15 -7.72
C ASP A 108 -23.64 16.52 -8.66
N PRO A 109 -23.52 15.18 -8.71
CA PRO A 109 -22.47 14.53 -9.50
C PRO A 109 -22.55 14.78 -11.00
N VAL A 110 -23.71 15.17 -11.53
CA VAL A 110 -23.90 15.48 -12.96
C VAL A 110 -23.61 16.94 -13.24
N LYS A 111 -24.17 17.86 -12.43
CA LYS A 111 -24.06 19.31 -12.66
C LYS A 111 -22.71 19.88 -12.22
N ASP A 112 -22.17 19.35 -11.11
CA ASP A 112 -20.98 19.88 -10.44
C ASP A 112 -19.74 19.01 -10.64
N ILE A 113 -19.70 18.21 -11.70
CA ILE A 113 -18.62 17.24 -11.94
C ILE A 113 -17.23 17.89 -11.91
N SER A 114 -17.06 19.10 -12.41
CA SER A 114 -15.79 19.83 -12.39
C SER A 114 -15.33 20.16 -10.97
N ILE A 115 -16.26 20.51 -10.07
CA ILE A 115 -15.97 20.77 -8.66
C ILE A 115 -15.58 19.46 -7.98
N ILE A 116 -16.33 18.38 -8.24
CA ILE A 116 -16.06 17.05 -7.69
C ILE A 116 -14.67 16.54 -8.12
N VAL A 117 -14.30 16.70 -9.39
CA VAL A 117 -12.95 16.35 -9.89
C VAL A 117 -11.89 17.18 -9.16
N THR A 118 -12.09 18.49 -9.02
CA THR A 118 -11.15 19.39 -8.33
C THR A 118 -10.97 18.97 -6.86
N LEU A 119 -12.08 18.75 -6.14
CA LEU A 119 -12.05 18.27 -4.75
C LEU A 119 -11.39 16.91 -4.63
N SER A 120 -11.58 16.01 -5.59
CA SER A 120 -10.96 14.68 -5.60
C SER A 120 -9.46 14.74 -5.84
N VAL A 121 -8.98 15.63 -6.71
CA VAL A 121 -7.54 15.88 -6.88
C VAL A 121 -6.95 16.48 -5.60
N LEU A 122 -7.65 17.41 -4.96
CA LEU A 122 -7.22 18.00 -3.69
C LEU A 122 -7.24 16.99 -2.55
N LEU A 123 -8.26 16.11 -2.50
CA LEU A 123 -8.32 14.97 -1.58
C LEU A 123 -7.11 14.06 -1.76
N ALA A 124 -6.80 13.68 -3.01
CA ALA A 124 -5.66 12.85 -3.34
C ALA A 124 -4.34 13.51 -2.95
N PHE A 125 -4.19 14.81 -3.18
CA PHE A 125 -3.00 15.57 -2.80
C PHE A 125 -2.80 15.62 -1.29
N LEU A 126 -3.86 15.96 -0.53
CA LEU A 126 -3.80 15.99 0.94
C LEU A 126 -3.57 14.60 1.52
N SER A 127 -4.20 13.57 0.96
CA SER A 127 -4.01 12.20 1.41
C SER A 127 -2.61 11.68 1.09
N ALA A 128 -2.07 11.98 -0.09
CA ALA A 128 -0.68 11.64 -0.43
C ALA A 128 0.32 12.41 0.45
N THR A 129 0.02 13.66 0.83
CA THR A 129 0.80 14.46 1.77
C THR A 129 0.77 13.84 3.17
N GLN A 130 -0.42 13.46 3.66
CA GLN A 130 -0.58 12.76 4.92
C GLN A 130 0.21 11.44 4.90
N ASP A 131 0.11 10.66 3.83
CA ASP A 131 0.77 9.37 3.66
C ASP A 131 2.30 9.48 3.78
N ILE A 132 2.91 10.50 3.14
CA ILE A 132 4.35 10.79 3.27
C ILE A 132 4.74 10.98 4.73
N VAL A 133 3.99 11.82 5.45
CA VAL A 133 4.34 12.21 6.82
C VAL A 133 4.03 11.10 7.82
N VAL A 134 2.94 10.37 7.62
CA VAL A 134 2.55 9.20 8.41
C VAL A 134 3.58 8.07 8.27
N ASP A 135 4.07 7.81 7.06
CA ASP A 135 5.12 6.83 6.81
C ASP A 135 6.43 7.20 7.52
N ALA A 136 6.80 8.48 7.46
CA ALA A 136 7.98 8.98 8.17
C ALA A 136 7.79 8.94 9.70
N PHE A 137 6.63 9.34 10.21
CA PHE A 137 6.27 9.26 11.62
C PHE A 137 6.39 7.82 12.13
N ARG A 138 5.80 6.85 11.40
CA ARG A 138 5.87 5.42 11.74
C ARG A 138 7.31 4.92 11.79
N ARG A 139 8.13 5.27 10.79
CA ARG A 139 9.56 4.88 10.77
C ARG A 139 10.33 5.45 11.96
N GLU A 140 10.02 6.68 12.38
CA GLU A 140 10.72 7.39 13.44
C GLU A 140 10.31 6.94 14.85
N ILE A 141 9.10 6.40 15.04
CA ILE A 141 8.65 5.86 16.34
C ILE A 141 9.05 4.40 16.57
N LEU A 142 9.37 3.65 15.52
CA LEU A 142 9.71 2.23 15.57
C LEU A 142 11.22 2.03 15.64
N SER A 143 11.67 1.16 16.54
CA SER A 143 13.02 0.59 16.50
C SER A 143 13.17 -0.37 15.32
N ASP A 144 14.41 -0.65 14.90
CA ASP A 144 14.66 -1.52 13.75
C ASP A 144 14.06 -2.93 13.96
N ASN A 145 14.08 -3.46 15.20
CA ASN A 145 13.45 -4.74 15.55
C ASN A 145 11.92 -4.72 15.47
N GLU A 146 11.29 -3.55 15.64
CA GLU A 146 9.84 -3.38 15.60
C GLU A 146 9.32 -3.11 14.18
N LEU A 147 10.20 -2.76 13.23
CA LEU A 147 9.80 -2.37 11.87
C LEU A 147 8.97 -3.44 11.16
N GLY A 148 9.36 -4.70 11.28
CA GLY A 148 8.66 -5.81 10.65
C GLY A 148 7.21 -5.91 11.11
N LEU A 149 6.99 -5.99 12.42
CA LEU A 149 5.68 -6.10 13.03
C LEU A 149 4.85 -4.80 12.84
N GLY A 150 5.45 -3.64 13.11
CA GLY A 150 4.77 -2.36 13.01
C GLY A 150 4.31 -2.03 11.58
N ASN A 151 5.13 -2.31 10.55
CA ASN A 151 4.72 -2.14 9.17
C ASN A 151 3.62 -3.14 8.76
N SER A 152 3.68 -4.39 9.26
CA SER A 152 2.62 -5.37 9.03
C SER A 152 1.29 -4.90 9.62
N ILE A 153 1.27 -4.42 10.85
CA ILE A 153 0.07 -3.88 11.52
C ILE A 153 -0.49 -2.69 10.73
N HIS A 154 0.38 -1.76 10.32
CA HIS A 154 -0.01 -0.62 9.49
C HIS A 154 -0.68 -1.04 8.18
N VAL A 155 -0.07 -1.94 7.41
CA VAL A 155 -0.60 -2.40 6.12
C VAL A 155 -1.94 -3.11 6.31
N ASN A 156 -2.11 -3.89 7.37
CA ASN A 156 -3.38 -4.55 7.67
C ASN A 156 -4.47 -3.55 8.09
N ALA A 157 -4.14 -2.58 8.94
CA ALA A 157 -5.06 -1.51 9.32
C ALA A 157 -5.47 -0.66 8.10
N TYR A 158 -4.55 -0.40 7.18
CA TYR A 158 -4.80 0.25 5.90
C TYR A 158 -5.84 -0.53 5.07
N ARG A 159 -5.69 -1.86 4.93
CA ARG A 159 -6.65 -2.71 4.21
C ARG A 159 -8.02 -2.75 4.90
N ILE A 160 -8.04 -2.84 6.22
CA ILE A 160 -9.29 -2.82 7.02
C ILE A 160 -10.02 -1.48 6.85
N ALA A 161 -9.30 -0.35 6.79
CA ALA A 161 -9.90 0.95 6.52
C ALA A 161 -10.69 0.98 5.20
N GLY A 162 -10.26 0.20 4.20
CA GLY A 162 -10.98 0.06 2.93
C GLY A 162 -12.35 -0.60 3.02
N LEU A 163 -12.64 -1.31 4.11
CA LEU A 163 -13.99 -1.88 4.34
C LEU A 163 -15.04 -0.80 4.61
N ILE A 164 -14.63 0.39 5.07
CA ILE A 164 -15.57 1.49 5.31
C ILE A 164 -16.09 2.03 3.98
N PRO A 165 -15.26 2.59 3.06
CA PRO A 165 -15.76 3.11 1.79
C PRO A 165 -16.28 2.01 0.85
N GLY A 166 -15.66 0.82 0.85
CA GLY A 166 -16.00 -0.27 -0.06
C GLY A 166 -17.08 -1.24 0.43
N GLY A 167 -17.48 -1.13 1.69
CA GLY A 167 -18.49 -1.99 2.30
C GLY A 167 -19.55 -1.18 3.02
N LEU A 168 -19.19 -0.63 4.19
CA LEU A 168 -20.14 0.08 5.05
C LEU A 168 -20.80 1.28 4.33
N SER A 169 -20.00 2.15 3.67
CA SER A 169 -20.55 3.34 2.99
C SER A 169 -21.44 2.96 1.80
N LEU A 170 -21.11 1.89 1.06
CA LEU A 170 -21.96 1.38 -0.02
C LEU A 170 -23.27 0.79 0.51
N PHE A 171 -23.21 0.05 1.62
CA PHE A 171 -24.41 -0.43 2.29
C PHE A 171 -25.30 0.72 2.78
N LEU A 172 -24.71 1.76 3.36
CA LEU A 172 -25.43 2.95 3.76
C LEU A 172 -26.05 3.71 2.57
N ALA A 173 -25.42 3.70 1.41
CA ALA A 173 -25.93 4.34 0.19
C ALA A 173 -27.22 3.71 -0.36
N ASP A 174 -27.51 2.46 0.02
CA ASP A 174 -28.79 1.81 -0.31
C ASP A 174 -29.96 2.31 0.57
N HIS A 175 -29.65 2.95 1.71
CA HIS A 175 -30.64 3.33 2.73
C HIS A 175 -30.68 4.81 3.03
N TYR A 176 -29.62 5.54 2.73
CA TYR A 176 -29.46 6.98 3.04
C TYR A 176 -29.01 7.77 1.81
N ALA A 177 -29.27 9.07 1.82
CA ALA A 177 -28.80 9.96 0.80
C ALA A 177 -27.27 10.10 0.85
N TRP A 178 -26.64 10.40 -0.28
CA TRP A 178 -25.18 10.47 -0.44
C TRP A 178 -24.50 11.52 0.46
N ASP A 179 -25.18 12.62 0.78
CA ASP A 179 -24.70 13.62 1.76
C ASP A 179 -24.45 12.98 3.14
N THR A 180 -25.40 12.21 3.62
CA THR A 180 -25.29 11.48 4.89
C THR A 180 -24.19 10.40 4.82
N VAL A 181 -24.09 9.68 3.71
CA VAL A 181 -23.04 8.65 3.51
C VAL A 181 -21.65 9.24 3.56
N PHE A 182 -21.42 10.38 2.85
CA PHE A 182 -20.12 11.05 2.91
C PHE A 182 -19.81 11.62 4.28
N LEU A 183 -20.82 12.20 4.97
CA LEU A 183 -20.64 12.72 6.32
C LEU A 183 -20.26 11.62 7.32
N ILE A 184 -20.95 10.47 7.28
CA ILE A 184 -20.62 9.30 8.12
C ILE A 184 -19.22 8.79 7.78
N THR A 185 -18.89 8.68 6.49
CA THR A 185 -17.55 8.22 6.05
C THR A 185 -16.46 9.18 6.55
N ALA A 186 -16.68 10.48 6.47
CA ALA A 186 -15.76 11.51 6.98
C ALA A 186 -15.59 11.42 8.50
N ALA A 187 -16.66 11.10 9.24
CA ALA A 187 -16.64 11.00 10.71
C ALA A 187 -15.64 9.95 11.22
N PHE A 188 -15.31 8.92 10.41
CA PHE A 188 -14.27 7.94 10.77
C PHE A 188 -12.85 8.54 10.83
N LEU A 189 -12.61 9.75 10.29
CA LEU A 189 -11.34 10.47 10.48
C LEU A 189 -11.27 11.22 11.83
N VAL A 190 -12.40 11.46 12.50
CA VAL A 190 -12.41 12.20 13.77
C VAL A 190 -11.61 11.51 14.87
N PRO A 191 -11.73 10.19 15.11
CA PRO A 191 -10.84 9.49 16.05
C PRO A 191 -9.36 9.63 15.68
N CYS A 192 -9.03 9.67 14.38
CA CYS A 192 -7.65 9.86 13.93
C CYS A 192 -7.10 11.24 14.33
N LEU A 193 -7.90 12.31 14.25
CA LEU A 193 -7.52 13.64 14.72
C LEU A 193 -7.17 13.63 16.22
N PHE A 194 -7.99 12.99 17.04
CA PHE A 194 -7.73 12.87 18.49
C PHE A 194 -6.43 12.11 18.77
N VAL A 195 -6.18 10.99 18.07
CA VAL A 195 -4.93 10.24 18.23
C VAL A 195 -3.73 11.08 17.81
N THR A 196 -3.83 11.87 16.73
CA THR A 196 -2.77 12.80 16.31
C THR A 196 -2.42 13.81 17.40
N LEU A 197 -3.42 14.35 18.11
CA LEU A 197 -3.19 15.32 19.18
C LEU A 197 -2.48 14.69 20.39
N ILE A 198 -2.86 13.46 20.77
CA ILE A 198 -2.35 12.76 21.96
C ILE A 198 -0.99 12.07 21.70
N ALA A 199 -0.72 11.64 20.46
CA ALA A 199 0.52 10.98 20.10
C ALA A 199 1.73 11.86 20.43
N ALA A 200 2.83 11.24 20.87
CA ALA A 200 4.09 11.95 21.08
C ALA A 200 4.76 12.24 19.73
N GLU A 201 5.31 13.44 19.58
CA GLU A 201 6.16 13.75 18.42
C GLU A 201 7.46 12.95 18.50
N PRO A 202 7.91 12.29 17.42
CA PRO A 202 9.19 11.61 17.39
C PRO A 202 10.37 12.57 17.60
N ASN A 203 11.38 12.10 18.30
CA ASN A 203 12.62 12.85 18.44
C ASN A 203 13.33 12.92 17.08
N HIS A 204 13.69 14.12 16.64
CA HIS A 204 14.39 14.33 15.39
C HIS A 204 15.63 15.20 15.56
N LYS A 205 16.64 14.98 14.71
CA LYS A 205 17.80 15.87 14.64
C LYS A 205 17.37 17.19 14.00
N PRO A 206 17.87 18.33 14.52
CA PRO A 206 17.59 19.62 13.92
C PRO A 206 18.00 19.64 12.45
N ILE A 207 17.13 20.17 11.60
CA ILE A 207 17.42 20.35 10.18
C ILE A 207 18.07 21.72 10.01
N ASP A 208 19.18 21.74 9.30
CA ASP A 208 19.87 22.98 8.95
C ASP A 208 19.03 23.75 7.90
N ARG A 209 18.31 24.77 8.36
CA ARG A 209 17.48 25.65 7.51
C ARG A 209 18.27 26.73 6.78
N THR A 210 19.56 26.87 7.07
CA THR A 210 20.42 27.92 6.44
C THR A 210 20.78 27.55 5.01
N LYS A 211 20.74 26.27 4.65
CA LYS A 211 21.02 25.78 3.31
C LYS A 211 20.01 26.28 2.27
N PRO A 212 20.43 26.51 0.99
CA PRO A 212 19.51 26.85 -0.10
C PRO A 212 18.36 25.86 -0.28
N PHE A 213 17.23 26.33 -0.79
CA PHE A 213 16.02 25.54 -0.97
C PHE A 213 16.22 24.24 -1.78
N TYR A 214 16.94 24.32 -2.88
CA TYR A 214 17.19 23.14 -3.74
C TYR A 214 17.93 22.01 -3.02
N MET A 215 18.69 22.32 -1.95
CA MET A 215 19.38 21.32 -1.14
C MET A 215 18.41 20.37 -0.43
N ALA A 216 17.17 20.79 -0.18
CA ALA A 216 16.15 19.89 0.36
C ALA A 216 15.88 18.67 -0.56
N PHE A 217 16.08 18.84 -1.87
CA PHE A 217 15.96 17.77 -2.86
C PHE A 217 17.28 17.06 -3.09
N VAL A 218 18.38 17.77 -3.14
CA VAL A 218 19.70 17.22 -3.47
C VAL A 218 20.30 16.42 -2.30
N ASP A 219 20.22 16.95 -1.07
CA ASP A 219 20.85 16.33 0.11
C ASP A 219 20.37 14.89 0.37
N PRO A 220 19.06 14.54 0.27
CA PRO A 220 18.60 13.16 0.48
C PRO A 220 19.19 12.18 -0.55
N PHE A 221 19.31 12.58 -1.81
CA PHE A 221 19.94 11.76 -2.85
C PHE A 221 21.44 11.65 -2.61
N LYS A 222 22.12 12.79 -2.36
CA LYS A 222 23.56 12.79 -2.09
C LYS A 222 23.89 11.92 -0.87
N GLU A 223 23.14 12.02 0.20
CA GLU A 223 23.29 11.17 1.39
C GLU A 223 23.13 9.69 1.04
N PHE A 224 22.06 9.36 0.32
CA PHE A 224 21.77 7.97 -0.06
C PHE A 224 22.90 7.36 -0.92
N PHE A 225 23.34 8.07 -1.94
CA PHE A 225 24.44 7.62 -2.81
C PHE A 225 25.80 7.61 -2.08
N THR A 226 26.04 8.53 -1.14
CA THR A 226 27.28 8.54 -0.34
C THR A 226 27.28 7.39 0.66
N ARG A 227 26.17 7.14 1.35
CA ARG A 227 26.03 6.09 2.36
C ARG A 227 26.12 4.68 1.79
N LYS A 228 25.49 4.44 0.65
CA LYS A 228 25.44 3.12 -0.01
C LYS A 228 26.53 2.90 -1.06
N GLY A 229 27.20 3.96 -1.49
CA GLY A 229 27.99 3.96 -2.72
C GLY A 229 27.12 3.87 -3.97
N VAL A 230 27.62 4.29 -5.12
CA VAL A 230 26.85 4.34 -6.37
C VAL A 230 26.29 2.95 -6.75
N ALA A 231 27.14 1.92 -6.72
CA ALA A 231 26.70 0.56 -7.06
C ALA A 231 25.69 -0.02 -6.09
N GLY A 232 25.81 0.29 -4.78
CA GLY A 232 24.84 -0.14 -3.75
C GLY A 232 23.51 0.59 -3.91
N ALA A 233 23.53 1.89 -4.15
CA ALA A 233 22.33 2.71 -4.35
C ALA A 233 21.55 2.26 -5.60
N ILE A 234 22.21 2.09 -6.74
CA ILE A 234 21.60 1.57 -7.97
C ILE A 234 21.05 0.15 -7.75
N GLY A 235 21.82 -0.71 -7.07
CA GLY A 235 21.37 -2.06 -6.72
C GLY A 235 20.08 -2.05 -5.89
N LEU A 236 19.98 -1.18 -4.89
CA LEU A 236 18.77 -1.05 -4.06
C LEU A 236 17.57 -0.53 -4.89
N ILE A 237 17.76 0.49 -5.71
CA ILE A 237 16.73 1.04 -6.60
C ILE A 237 16.20 -0.05 -7.55
N LEU A 238 17.11 -0.79 -8.17
CA LEU A 238 16.77 -1.87 -9.09
C LEU A 238 16.06 -3.03 -8.37
N PHE A 239 16.49 -3.37 -7.15
CA PHE A 239 15.81 -4.35 -6.31
C PHE A 239 14.37 -3.93 -5.99
N ILE A 240 14.15 -2.69 -5.55
CA ILE A 240 12.80 -2.17 -5.25
C ILE A 240 11.88 -2.27 -6.47
N PHE A 241 12.41 -1.99 -7.66
CA PHE A 241 11.66 -2.09 -8.90
C PHE A 241 11.33 -3.54 -9.27
N LEU A 242 12.30 -4.45 -9.18
CA LEU A 242 12.18 -5.83 -9.69
C LEU A 242 11.50 -6.79 -8.72
N TYR A 243 11.63 -6.58 -7.39
CA TYR A 243 11.16 -7.54 -6.40
C TYR A 243 9.66 -7.82 -6.46
N LYS A 244 8.86 -6.80 -6.79
CA LYS A 244 7.40 -6.90 -6.91
C LYS A 244 6.92 -7.01 -8.37
N LEU A 245 7.82 -7.01 -9.33
CA LEU A 245 7.47 -6.89 -10.74
C LEU A 245 6.62 -8.06 -11.23
N GLY A 246 7.05 -9.30 -10.98
CA GLY A 246 6.34 -10.51 -11.42
C GLY A 246 4.91 -10.58 -10.87
N ASP A 247 4.75 -10.40 -9.56
CA ASP A 247 3.47 -10.35 -8.85
C ASP A 247 2.56 -9.22 -9.36
N SER A 248 3.11 -8.03 -9.54
CA SER A 248 2.36 -6.88 -10.04
C SER A 248 1.82 -7.11 -11.46
N LEU A 249 2.58 -7.74 -12.33
CA LEU A 249 2.13 -8.08 -13.69
C LEU A 249 1.06 -9.16 -13.67
N ALA A 250 1.25 -10.22 -12.89
CA ALA A 250 0.31 -11.34 -12.77
C ALA A 250 -1.07 -10.87 -12.27
N THR A 251 -1.10 -9.98 -11.27
CA THR A 251 -2.33 -9.50 -10.66
C THR A 251 -3.04 -8.40 -11.47
N THR A 252 -2.34 -7.72 -12.38
CA THR A 252 -2.91 -6.62 -13.21
C THR A 252 -4.11 -7.10 -14.03
N LEU A 253 -4.06 -8.28 -14.63
CA LEU A 253 -5.15 -8.83 -15.47
C LEU A 253 -5.99 -9.88 -14.75
N GLN A 254 -5.83 -10.06 -13.43
CA GLN A 254 -6.49 -11.10 -12.66
C GLN A 254 -8.01 -11.15 -12.87
N THR A 255 -8.70 -10.01 -12.80
CA THR A 255 -10.15 -9.95 -12.95
C THR A 255 -10.58 -10.38 -14.36
N LYS A 256 -9.88 -9.88 -15.39
CA LYS A 256 -10.16 -10.27 -16.77
C LYS A 256 -9.89 -11.75 -17.01
N PHE A 257 -8.76 -12.26 -16.53
CA PHE A 257 -8.40 -13.68 -16.61
C PHE A 257 -9.49 -14.58 -16.03
N ILE A 258 -9.99 -14.28 -14.83
CA ILE A 258 -11.01 -15.06 -14.15
C ILE A 258 -12.34 -15.05 -14.95
N LEU A 259 -12.71 -13.88 -15.52
CA LEU A 259 -13.90 -13.77 -16.39
C LEU A 259 -13.71 -14.55 -17.70
N ASP A 260 -12.54 -14.47 -18.32
CA ASP A 260 -12.22 -15.20 -19.56
C ASP A 260 -12.17 -16.72 -19.34
N MET A 261 -11.91 -17.18 -18.11
CA MET A 261 -12.07 -18.58 -17.73
C MET A 261 -13.53 -19.04 -17.57
N GLY A 262 -14.51 -18.15 -17.64
CA GLY A 262 -15.95 -18.46 -17.57
C GLY A 262 -16.57 -18.19 -16.18
N PHE A 263 -15.80 -17.78 -15.16
CA PHE A 263 -16.36 -17.42 -13.87
C PHE A 263 -17.21 -16.15 -13.93
N THR A 264 -18.27 -16.11 -13.16
CA THR A 264 -19.20 -14.96 -13.12
C THR A 264 -18.66 -13.82 -12.24
N LYS A 265 -19.23 -12.62 -12.44
CA LYS A 265 -18.96 -11.46 -11.57
C LYS A 265 -19.31 -11.76 -10.09
N SER A 266 -20.35 -12.57 -9.86
CA SER A 266 -20.73 -12.99 -8.50
C SER A 266 -19.67 -13.89 -7.84
N HIS A 267 -19.04 -14.80 -8.62
CA HIS A 267 -17.91 -15.60 -8.12
C HIS A 267 -16.71 -14.71 -7.75
N ILE A 268 -16.44 -13.67 -8.55
CA ILE A 268 -15.37 -12.70 -8.20
C ILE A 268 -15.71 -11.94 -6.92
N ALA A 269 -16.94 -11.45 -6.78
CA ALA A 269 -17.34 -10.69 -5.60
C ALA A 269 -17.33 -11.56 -4.32
N GLY A 270 -17.88 -12.76 -4.37
CA GLY A 270 -17.99 -13.65 -3.23
C GLY A 270 -16.69 -14.36 -2.87
N ILE A 271 -16.03 -14.99 -3.83
CA ILE A 271 -14.85 -15.83 -3.57
C ILE A 271 -13.57 -15.00 -3.65
N VAL A 272 -13.33 -14.36 -4.81
CA VAL A 272 -12.03 -13.70 -5.04
C VAL A 272 -11.81 -12.54 -4.07
N LYS A 273 -12.75 -11.60 -3.96
CA LYS A 273 -12.57 -10.42 -3.09
C LYS A 273 -12.51 -10.79 -1.61
N MET A 274 -13.38 -11.70 -1.15
CA MET A 274 -13.38 -12.11 0.26
C MET A 274 -12.11 -12.88 0.62
N THR A 275 -11.73 -13.88 -0.19
CA THR A 275 -10.51 -14.65 0.04
C THR A 275 -9.26 -13.76 -0.03
N SER A 276 -9.18 -12.88 -1.04
CA SER A 276 -8.05 -11.96 -1.21
C SER A 276 -7.86 -11.04 -0.01
N LEU A 277 -8.94 -10.46 0.51
CA LEU A 277 -8.87 -9.58 1.66
C LEU A 277 -8.37 -10.33 2.91
N TRP A 278 -9.05 -11.41 3.28
CA TRP A 278 -8.74 -12.12 4.53
C TRP A 278 -7.40 -12.83 4.49
N CYS A 279 -7.04 -13.46 3.35
CA CYS A 279 -5.73 -14.10 3.21
C CYS A 279 -4.60 -13.07 3.18
N SER A 280 -4.79 -11.89 2.59
CA SER A 280 -3.77 -10.85 2.62
C SER A 280 -3.57 -10.24 4.01
N ILE A 281 -4.64 -10.09 4.79
CA ILE A 281 -4.58 -9.67 6.20
C ILE A 281 -3.87 -10.75 7.02
N GLY A 282 -4.29 -12.01 6.89
CA GLY A 282 -3.68 -13.17 7.57
C GLY A 282 -2.19 -13.30 7.24
N GLY A 283 -1.83 -13.23 5.96
CA GLY A 283 -0.43 -13.23 5.51
C GLY A 283 0.38 -12.08 6.10
N GLY A 284 -0.20 -10.87 6.15
CA GLY A 284 0.44 -9.72 6.78
C GLY A 284 0.70 -9.95 8.27
N ILE A 285 -0.29 -10.46 9.03
CA ILE A 285 -0.14 -10.76 10.48
C ILE A 285 0.93 -11.84 10.69
N ILE A 286 0.83 -12.95 9.96
CA ILE A 286 1.82 -14.04 10.03
C ILE A 286 3.21 -13.51 9.69
N GLY A 287 3.34 -12.73 8.62
CA GLY A 287 4.59 -12.11 8.20
C GLY A 287 5.19 -11.18 9.26
N GLY A 288 4.37 -10.33 9.86
CA GLY A 288 4.78 -9.42 10.93
C GLY A 288 5.32 -10.15 12.16
N VAL A 289 4.59 -11.17 12.63
CA VAL A 289 5.00 -12.00 13.76
C VAL A 289 6.24 -12.83 13.43
N ALA A 290 6.31 -13.38 12.22
CA ALA A 290 7.47 -14.17 11.79
C ALA A 290 8.75 -13.31 11.72
N MET A 291 8.65 -12.05 11.30
CA MET A 291 9.79 -11.12 11.25
C MET A 291 10.41 -10.83 12.62
N LEU A 292 9.66 -10.96 13.72
CA LEU A 292 10.23 -10.84 15.08
C LEU A 292 11.30 -11.91 15.38
N LYS A 293 11.23 -13.07 14.71
CA LYS A 293 12.18 -14.17 14.88
C LYS A 293 13.17 -14.28 13.74
N LEU A 294 12.71 -14.07 12.52
CA LEU A 294 13.50 -14.25 11.30
C LEU A 294 14.36 -13.03 10.98
N GLY A 295 13.91 -11.83 11.43
CA GLY A 295 14.41 -10.56 10.91
C GLY A 295 13.90 -10.25 9.51
N VAL A 296 14.11 -9.01 9.05
CA VAL A 296 13.60 -8.54 7.76
C VAL A 296 14.29 -9.22 6.57
N ASN A 297 15.62 -9.45 6.67
CA ASN A 297 16.38 -10.04 5.57
C ASN A 297 15.90 -11.46 5.22
N ARG A 298 15.82 -12.35 6.22
CA ARG A 298 15.34 -13.72 6.01
C ARG A 298 13.88 -13.78 5.60
N ALA A 299 13.07 -12.85 6.14
CA ALA A 299 11.67 -12.73 5.76
C ALA A 299 11.51 -12.36 4.27
N LEU A 300 12.31 -11.44 3.73
CA LEU A 300 12.32 -11.12 2.29
C LEU A 300 12.59 -12.36 1.42
N TRP A 301 13.54 -13.19 1.81
CA TRP A 301 13.84 -14.43 1.09
C TRP A 301 12.67 -15.41 1.12
N LEU A 302 12.18 -15.76 2.31
CA LEU A 302 11.11 -16.74 2.46
C LEU A 302 9.79 -16.26 1.84
N PHE A 303 9.41 -15.03 2.13
CA PHE A 303 8.12 -14.49 1.67
C PHE A 303 8.14 -14.15 0.18
N GLY A 304 9.29 -13.67 -0.33
CA GLY A 304 9.48 -13.46 -1.76
C GLY A 304 9.44 -14.78 -2.54
N PHE A 305 10.02 -15.85 -1.99
CA PHE A 305 9.93 -17.18 -2.59
C PHE A 305 8.50 -17.73 -2.60
N VAL A 306 7.76 -17.58 -1.48
CA VAL A 306 6.34 -17.94 -1.42
C VAL A 306 5.55 -17.15 -2.47
N GLN A 307 5.73 -15.83 -2.52
CA GLN A 307 5.04 -14.96 -3.47
C GLN A 307 5.38 -15.29 -4.93
N LEU A 308 6.62 -15.66 -5.21
CA LEU A 308 7.02 -16.08 -6.56
C LEU A 308 6.34 -17.39 -6.97
N ILE A 309 6.27 -18.37 -6.06
CA ILE A 309 5.64 -19.67 -6.35
C ILE A 309 4.13 -19.53 -6.52
N THR A 310 3.46 -18.65 -5.76
CA THR A 310 2.01 -18.50 -5.85
C THR A 310 1.54 -17.98 -7.20
N ILE A 311 2.39 -17.25 -7.96
CA ILE A 311 2.11 -16.89 -9.36
C ILE A 311 1.82 -18.13 -10.23
N LEU A 312 2.48 -19.26 -9.94
CA LEU A 312 2.24 -20.51 -10.66
C LEU A 312 0.83 -21.07 -10.42
N GLY A 313 0.15 -20.65 -9.37
CA GLY A 313 -1.27 -20.96 -9.16
C GLY A 313 -2.15 -20.41 -10.28
N PHE A 314 -1.86 -19.22 -10.78
CA PHE A 314 -2.56 -18.68 -11.97
C PHE A 314 -2.23 -19.48 -13.23
N ALA A 315 -0.98 -19.91 -13.43
CA ALA A 315 -0.60 -20.77 -14.53
C ALA A 315 -1.33 -22.11 -14.45
N TYR A 316 -1.44 -22.69 -13.24
CA TYR A 316 -2.22 -23.91 -13.00
C TYR A 316 -3.69 -23.72 -13.36
N LEU A 317 -4.34 -22.63 -12.97
CA LEU A 317 -5.71 -22.35 -13.37
C LEU A 317 -5.81 -22.18 -14.90
N ALA A 318 -4.90 -21.44 -15.51
CA ALA A 318 -4.88 -21.22 -16.95
C ALA A 318 -4.73 -22.51 -17.77
N SER A 319 -4.11 -23.57 -17.19
CA SER A 319 -3.95 -24.86 -17.87
C SER A 319 -5.27 -25.60 -18.13
N PHE A 320 -6.35 -25.23 -17.41
CA PHE A 320 -7.68 -25.83 -17.64
C PHE A 320 -8.44 -25.16 -18.80
N GLY A 321 -7.99 -23.99 -19.28
CA GLY A 321 -8.68 -23.25 -20.31
C GLY A 321 -10.02 -22.64 -19.86
N HIS A 322 -10.92 -22.43 -20.81
CA HIS A 322 -12.25 -21.88 -20.53
C HIS A 322 -13.20 -22.95 -19.99
N PHE A 323 -13.86 -22.67 -18.87
CA PHE A 323 -14.95 -23.50 -18.35
C PHE A 323 -16.29 -22.99 -18.90
N PRO A 324 -17.14 -23.84 -19.49
CA PRO A 324 -18.53 -23.46 -19.77
C PRO A 324 -19.18 -23.04 -18.44
N THR A 325 -19.84 -21.88 -18.41
CA THR A 325 -20.37 -21.30 -17.15
C THR A 325 -21.35 -22.26 -16.44
N GLU A 326 -22.05 -23.08 -17.18
CA GLU A 326 -22.98 -24.10 -16.66
C GLU A 326 -22.25 -25.29 -15.99
N SER A 327 -20.97 -25.51 -16.31
CA SER A 327 -20.16 -26.60 -15.76
C SER A 327 -19.36 -26.20 -14.52
N ILE A 328 -19.41 -24.93 -14.08
CA ILE A 328 -18.69 -24.45 -12.91
C ILE A 328 -19.40 -24.94 -11.64
N GLY A 329 -18.84 -26.00 -11.07
CA GLY A 329 -19.30 -26.60 -9.82
C GLY A 329 -18.43 -26.21 -8.62
N ALA A 330 -18.67 -26.89 -7.50
CA ALA A 330 -17.91 -26.66 -6.27
C ALA A 330 -16.40 -26.87 -6.46
N THR A 331 -16.00 -27.84 -7.30
CA THR A 331 -14.58 -28.17 -7.55
C THR A 331 -13.83 -27.01 -8.18
N GLU A 332 -14.42 -26.37 -9.21
CA GLU A 332 -13.80 -25.22 -9.91
C GLU A 332 -13.74 -24.01 -9.00
N LEU A 333 -14.78 -23.77 -8.18
CA LEU A 333 -14.82 -22.71 -7.18
C LEU A 333 -13.76 -22.92 -6.08
N TRP A 334 -13.56 -24.16 -5.63
CA TRP A 334 -12.49 -24.48 -4.69
C TRP A 334 -11.10 -24.28 -5.28
N LYS A 335 -10.84 -24.70 -6.52
CA LYS A 335 -9.56 -24.43 -7.21
C LYS A 335 -9.28 -22.93 -7.28
N LEU A 336 -10.27 -22.14 -7.71
CA LEU A 336 -10.16 -20.68 -7.74
C LEU A 336 -9.87 -20.12 -6.33
N GLY A 337 -10.64 -20.53 -5.33
CA GLY A 337 -10.49 -20.09 -3.95
C GLY A 337 -9.11 -20.40 -3.37
N LEU A 338 -8.58 -21.61 -3.60
CA LEU A 338 -7.26 -22.01 -3.13
C LEU A 338 -6.12 -21.23 -3.79
N VAL A 339 -6.19 -21.00 -5.12
CA VAL A 339 -5.19 -20.19 -5.82
C VAL A 339 -5.23 -18.75 -5.35
N MET A 340 -6.43 -18.16 -5.18
CA MET A 340 -6.57 -16.82 -4.62
C MET A 340 -6.07 -16.74 -3.19
N ALA A 341 -6.35 -17.74 -2.34
CA ALA A 341 -5.88 -17.79 -0.97
C ALA A 341 -4.34 -17.83 -0.90
N GLY A 342 -3.71 -18.69 -1.69
CA GLY A 342 -2.25 -18.80 -1.77
C GLY A 342 -1.60 -17.51 -2.23
N GLU A 343 -2.08 -16.94 -3.34
CA GLU A 343 -1.57 -15.69 -3.91
C GLU A 343 -1.65 -14.54 -2.90
N TYR A 344 -2.84 -14.28 -2.35
CA TYR A 344 -3.01 -13.15 -1.44
C TYR A 344 -2.39 -13.36 -0.05
N LEU A 345 -2.21 -14.61 0.39
CA LEU A 345 -1.35 -14.90 1.54
C LEU A 345 0.11 -14.50 1.24
N GLY A 346 0.63 -14.89 0.07
CA GLY A 346 1.95 -14.50 -0.42
C GLY A 346 2.11 -12.98 -0.53
N VAL A 347 1.12 -12.30 -1.12
CA VAL A 347 1.07 -10.82 -1.20
C VAL A 347 1.11 -10.19 0.19
N GLY A 348 0.37 -10.74 1.17
CA GLY A 348 0.37 -10.26 2.55
C GLY A 348 1.73 -10.38 3.21
N LEU A 349 2.33 -11.58 3.15
CA LEU A 349 3.67 -11.88 3.65
C LEU A 349 4.73 -10.97 3.01
N GLY A 350 4.80 -10.98 1.68
CA GLY A 350 5.82 -10.26 0.93
C GLY A 350 5.72 -8.74 1.08
N THR A 351 4.51 -8.18 1.11
CA THR A 351 4.32 -6.74 1.31
C THR A 351 4.79 -6.31 2.70
N ALA A 352 4.49 -7.07 3.76
CA ALA A 352 4.94 -6.75 5.12
C ALA A 352 6.46 -6.65 5.22
N ALA A 353 7.20 -7.64 4.69
CA ALA A 353 8.66 -7.65 4.69
C ALA A 353 9.26 -6.55 3.80
N PHE A 354 8.67 -6.32 2.63
CA PHE A 354 9.17 -5.34 1.66
C PHE A 354 9.02 -3.90 2.16
N VAL A 355 7.88 -3.56 2.77
CA VAL A 355 7.67 -2.24 3.37
C VAL A 355 8.59 -2.02 4.58
N ALA A 356 8.79 -3.05 5.41
CA ALA A 356 9.73 -3.00 6.53
C ALA A 356 11.17 -2.77 6.06
N PHE A 357 11.57 -3.47 5.00
CA PHE A 357 12.88 -3.29 4.37
C PHE A 357 13.08 -1.88 3.84
N MET A 358 12.14 -1.36 3.04
CA MET A 358 12.23 0.01 2.52
C MET A 358 12.35 1.04 3.66
N ALA A 359 11.56 0.89 4.73
CA ALA A 359 11.62 1.77 5.88
C ALA A 359 12.99 1.72 6.59
N ARG A 360 13.59 0.53 6.75
CA ARG A 360 14.92 0.35 7.34
C ARG A 360 16.02 1.02 6.51
N GLU A 361 15.89 1.00 5.20
CA GLU A 361 16.88 1.58 4.29
C GLU A 361 16.88 3.11 4.24
N THR A 362 15.95 3.78 4.92
CA THR A 362 15.90 5.25 4.98
C THR A 362 16.81 5.83 6.07
N ASN A 363 17.33 7.05 5.81
CA ASN A 363 18.03 7.83 6.82
C ASN A 363 17.01 8.63 7.67
N PRO A 364 17.08 8.57 9.03
CA PRO A 364 16.17 9.32 9.90
C PRO A 364 16.10 10.85 9.66
N ALA A 365 17.17 11.45 9.09
CA ALA A 365 17.16 12.88 8.74
C ALA A 365 16.28 13.19 7.51
N TYR A 366 16.11 12.22 6.59
CA TYR A 366 15.44 12.41 5.29
C TYR A 366 14.35 11.36 5.04
N THR A 367 13.73 10.85 6.11
CA THR A 367 12.81 9.71 6.06
C THR A 367 11.66 9.93 5.09
N ALA A 368 10.98 11.10 5.14
CA ALA A 368 9.82 11.37 4.29
C ALA A 368 10.20 11.34 2.82
N MET A 369 11.29 11.99 2.44
CA MET A 369 11.73 12.04 1.02
C MET A 369 12.17 10.67 0.52
N GLN A 370 13.07 9.99 1.24
CA GLN A 370 13.61 8.69 0.81
C GLN A 370 12.53 7.62 0.75
N LEU A 371 11.64 7.56 1.75
CA LEU A 371 10.56 6.58 1.77
C LEU A 371 9.50 6.87 0.68
N ALA A 372 9.19 8.15 0.42
CA ALA A 372 8.30 8.52 -0.68
C ALA A 372 8.86 8.11 -2.05
N ILE A 373 10.19 8.26 -2.26
CA ILE A 373 10.86 7.78 -3.49
C ILE A 373 10.73 6.26 -3.59
N PHE A 374 11.04 5.51 -2.53
CA PHE A 374 11.00 4.04 -2.56
C PHE A 374 9.59 3.51 -2.81
N THR A 375 8.57 4.08 -2.15
CA THR A 375 7.18 3.67 -2.35
C THR A 375 6.65 4.06 -3.73
N SER A 376 6.99 5.23 -4.25
CA SER A 376 6.67 5.62 -5.63
C SER A 376 7.34 4.70 -6.64
N LEU A 377 8.63 4.40 -6.45
CA LEU A 377 9.40 3.49 -7.31
C LEU A 377 8.82 2.07 -7.32
N SER A 378 8.40 1.56 -6.16
CA SER A 378 7.79 0.22 -6.05
C SER A 378 6.45 0.11 -6.78
N ALA A 379 5.73 1.22 -7.00
CA ALA A 379 4.47 1.25 -7.73
C ALA A 379 4.64 1.43 -9.25
N LEU A 380 5.82 1.86 -9.72
CA LEU A 380 6.06 2.11 -11.15
C LEU A 380 5.91 0.86 -12.03
N PRO A 381 6.39 -0.35 -11.64
CA PRO A 381 6.30 -1.53 -12.49
C PRO A 381 4.88 -1.85 -12.94
N SER A 382 3.92 -1.85 -12.00
CA SER A 382 2.52 -2.12 -12.29
C SER A 382 1.89 -1.08 -13.22
N LYS A 383 2.29 0.19 -13.11
CA LYS A 383 1.75 1.28 -13.92
C LYS A 383 2.37 1.37 -15.32
N MET A 384 3.68 1.17 -15.42
CA MET A 384 4.39 1.26 -16.71
C MET A 384 4.19 0.01 -17.56
N LEU A 385 4.35 -1.17 -16.95
CA LEU A 385 4.31 -2.43 -17.68
C LEU A 385 2.92 -3.07 -17.69
N GLY A 386 2.05 -2.71 -16.74
CA GLY A 386 0.68 -3.18 -16.68
C GLY A 386 -0.13 -2.87 -17.94
N ALA A 387 0.14 -1.74 -18.60
CA ALA A 387 -0.49 -1.37 -19.87
C ALA A 387 -0.16 -2.36 -21.02
N TYR A 388 0.99 -3.02 -20.96
CA TYR A 388 1.44 -3.97 -21.98
C TYR A 388 1.00 -5.40 -21.70
N THR A 389 0.48 -5.72 -20.51
CA THR A 389 0.11 -7.09 -20.12
C THR A 389 -0.98 -7.67 -21.00
N GLY A 390 -1.95 -6.86 -21.44
CA GLY A 390 -3.00 -7.27 -22.36
C GLY A 390 -2.42 -7.76 -23.70
N HIS A 391 -1.51 -7.00 -24.29
CA HIS A 391 -0.85 -7.37 -25.54
C HIS A 391 -0.02 -8.65 -25.40
N LEU A 392 0.69 -8.83 -24.28
CA LEU A 392 1.44 -10.06 -24.01
C LEU A 392 0.52 -11.27 -23.90
N VAL A 393 -0.64 -11.15 -23.26
CA VAL A 393 -1.64 -12.24 -23.17
C VAL A 393 -2.23 -12.56 -24.55
N GLU A 394 -2.50 -11.56 -25.38
CA GLU A 394 -2.98 -11.78 -26.76
C GLU A 394 -1.96 -12.55 -27.61
N MET A 395 -0.65 -12.28 -27.42
CA MET A 395 0.42 -12.94 -28.18
C MET A 395 0.69 -14.38 -27.74
N MET A 396 0.68 -14.66 -26.43
CA MET A 396 1.17 -15.95 -25.90
C MET A 396 0.13 -16.75 -25.10
N GLY A 397 -1.02 -16.17 -24.81
CA GLY A 397 -2.05 -16.78 -23.94
C GLY A 397 -1.72 -16.68 -22.45
N TYR A 398 -2.73 -16.88 -21.59
CA TYR A 398 -2.62 -16.74 -20.14
C TYR A 398 -1.60 -17.70 -19.50
N TYR A 399 -1.55 -18.96 -19.94
CA TYR A 399 -0.64 -19.97 -19.38
C TYR A 399 0.82 -19.55 -19.50
N GLN A 400 1.26 -19.18 -20.69
CA GLN A 400 2.63 -18.74 -20.94
C GLN A 400 2.92 -17.38 -20.31
N PHE A 401 1.93 -16.48 -20.25
CA PHE A 401 2.04 -15.18 -19.60
C PHE A 401 2.33 -15.32 -18.08
N PHE A 402 1.66 -16.22 -17.36
CA PHE A 402 1.95 -16.42 -15.94
C PHE A 402 3.30 -17.08 -15.70
N TRP A 403 3.77 -17.97 -16.57
CA TRP A 403 5.14 -18.44 -16.54
C TRP A 403 6.15 -17.31 -16.79
N LEU A 404 5.88 -16.42 -17.72
CA LEU A 404 6.71 -15.23 -17.95
C LEU A 404 6.77 -14.36 -16.68
N CYS A 405 5.63 -14.11 -16.01
CA CYS A 405 5.59 -13.35 -14.74
C CYS A 405 6.44 -14.01 -13.66
N PHE A 406 6.40 -15.34 -13.55
CA PHE A 406 7.26 -16.10 -12.64
C PHE A 406 8.74 -15.86 -12.94
N PHE A 407 9.16 -16.02 -14.20
CA PHE A 407 10.57 -15.82 -14.58
C PHE A 407 11.04 -14.38 -14.42
N ILE A 408 10.18 -13.40 -14.67
CA ILE A 408 10.46 -11.97 -14.44
C ILE A 408 10.67 -11.67 -12.95
N GLY A 409 10.05 -12.41 -12.05
CA GLY A 409 10.25 -12.25 -10.60
C GLY A 409 11.61 -12.78 -10.09
N ILE A 410 12.24 -13.73 -10.81
CA ILE A 410 13.52 -14.34 -10.39
C ILE A 410 14.65 -13.31 -10.23
N PRO A 411 14.90 -12.36 -11.16
CA PRO A 411 15.94 -11.35 -10.98
C PRO A 411 15.83 -10.55 -9.68
N GLY A 412 14.59 -10.20 -9.28
CA GLY A 412 14.35 -9.53 -8.00
C GLY A 412 14.78 -10.38 -6.80
N MET A 413 14.50 -11.68 -6.84
CA MET A 413 14.96 -12.62 -5.82
C MET A 413 16.48 -12.78 -5.80
N LEU A 414 17.12 -12.88 -6.96
CA LEU A 414 18.58 -12.99 -7.05
C LEU A 414 19.30 -11.76 -6.49
N MET A 415 18.70 -10.58 -6.59
CA MET A 415 19.27 -9.35 -6.03
C MET A 415 19.35 -9.38 -4.50
N LEU A 416 18.57 -10.21 -3.81
CA LEU A 416 18.63 -10.37 -2.36
C LEU A 416 19.99 -10.83 -1.87
N PHE A 417 20.76 -11.59 -2.67
CA PHE A 417 22.13 -11.97 -2.32
C PHE A 417 23.03 -10.76 -2.03
N LYS A 418 22.77 -9.66 -2.71
CA LYS A 418 23.55 -8.42 -2.57
C LYS A 418 22.92 -7.41 -1.63
N VAL A 419 21.58 -7.28 -1.66
CA VAL A 419 20.85 -6.19 -0.98
C VAL A 419 20.42 -6.60 0.43
N ALA A 420 20.05 -7.86 0.63
CA ALA A 420 19.59 -8.40 1.92
C ALA A 420 20.13 -9.84 2.12
N PRO A 421 21.46 -10.04 2.31
CA PRO A 421 22.05 -11.36 2.47
C PRO A 421 21.42 -12.12 3.65
N TRP A 422 21.19 -13.42 3.46
CA TRP A 422 20.52 -14.30 4.42
C TRP A 422 21.21 -14.35 5.80
N GLY A 423 22.53 -14.31 5.82
CA GLY A 423 23.34 -14.50 7.04
C GLY A 423 23.75 -13.22 7.76
N GLN A 424 23.42 -12.04 7.25
CA GLN A 424 23.72 -10.79 7.95
C GLN A 424 22.82 -10.66 9.19
N ALA A 425 23.43 -10.54 10.37
CA ALA A 425 22.73 -10.14 11.59
C ALA A 425 22.19 -8.72 11.42
N GLU A 426 20.95 -8.52 11.82
CA GLU A 426 20.25 -7.23 11.81
C GLU A 426 20.55 -6.42 13.06
#